data_33919d787625539a94fdb1a08f335d3a
#
_entry.id   33919d787625539a94fdb1a08f335d3a
#
_cell.length_a   1.000
_cell.length_b   1.000
_cell.length_c   1.000
_cell.angle_alpha   90.00
_cell.angle_beta   90.00
_cell.angle_gamma   90.00
#
_symmetry.space_group_name_H-M   'P 1'
#
loop_
_entity.id
_entity.type
_entity.pdbx_description
1 polymer ?
#
loop_
_entity_poly.entity_id
_entity_poly.type
_entity_poly.pdbx_seq_one_letter_code
_entity_poly.pdbx_strand_id
1 'polypeptide(L)'
;EKIGNFLGHGNQKFLPPDLVVQDELHLISGSLGTMVSLYETAIDKLLRKDGKGPKIIASTATIRMAKEQCRLLFNRDVAQFPPPVIDSSDNFFSKELDIDHARGLFGRTYVGIFAPGTTKASCQVRGLPPLLSVCESNFCSPVHNDYFKTLTIFFNSLKDLGRSQSLI
;
A
#
# COMPACT_ATOMS: atom_id res chain seq x y z
N GLU A 1 10.37 7.52 -33.62
CA GLU A 1 10.38 6.25 -34.41
C GLU A 1 10.53 5.01 -33.51
N LYS A 2 11.51 4.96 -32.59
CA LYS A 2 11.74 3.81 -31.71
C LYS A 2 10.60 3.53 -30.72
N ILE A 3 9.92 4.56 -30.21
CA ILE A 3 8.76 4.40 -29.32
C ILE A 3 7.54 3.90 -30.11
N GLY A 4 7.38 4.38 -31.35
CA GLY A 4 6.32 3.87 -32.26
C GLY A 4 6.47 2.38 -32.56
N ASN A 5 7.71 1.89 -32.65
CA ASN A 5 8.00 0.47 -32.88
C ASN A 5 7.84 -0.38 -31.62
N PHE A 6 7.92 0.21 -30.43
CA PHE A 6 7.66 -0.48 -29.18
C PHE A 6 6.16 -0.75 -28.95
N LEU A 7 5.31 0.09 -29.51
CA LEU A 7 3.84 -0.03 -29.42
C LEU A 7 3.24 -0.93 -30.53
N GLY A 8 4.06 -1.53 -31.38
CA GLY A 8 3.57 -2.43 -32.44
C GLY A 8 4.63 -3.40 -32.97
N HIS A 9 4.42 -4.68 -32.79
CA HIS A 9 5.12 -5.71 -33.54
C HIS A 9 4.42 -5.96 -34.89
N GLY A 10 5.10 -5.66 -35.98
CA GLY A 10 4.58 -5.86 -37.33
C GLY A 10 3.51 -4.84 -37.74
N ASN A 11 2.62 -5.23 -38.63
CA ASN A 11 1.57 -4.37 -39.19
C ASN A 11 0.40 -4.07 -38.24
N GLN A 12 0.42 -4.55 -37.01
CA GLN A 12 -0.59 -4.21 -35.98
C GLN A 12 -0.18 -2.95 -35.25
N LYS A 13 -0.84 -1.83 -35.53
CA LYS A 13 -0.78 -0.63 -34.72
C LYS A 13 -1.64 -0.86 -33.47
N PHE A 14 -1.02 -0.91 -32.29
CA PHE A 14 -1.75 -0.85 -31.05
C PHE A 14 -2.44 0.52 -30.94
N LEU A 15 -3.71 0.50 -30.55
CA LEU A 15 -4.43 1.73 -30.24
C LEU A 15 -3.84 2.32 -28.95
N PRO A 16 -3.73 3.66 -28.84
CA PRO A 16 -3.36 4.31 -27.59
C PRO A 16 -4.31 3.86 -26.47
N PRO A 17 -3.80 3.60 -25.26
CA PRO A 17 -4.63 3.26 -24.11
C PRO A 17 -5.54 4.42 -23.72
N ASP A 18 -6.76 4.12 -23.33
CA ASP A 18 -7.72 5.11 -22.82
C ASP A 18 -7.55 5.34 -21.31
N LEU A 19 -6.78 4.47 -20.64
CA LEU A 19 -6.52 4.52 -19.19
C LEU A 19 -5.04 4.29 -18.91
N VAL A 20 -4.47 5.13 -18.04
CA VAL A 20 -3.15 4.97 -17.44
C VAL A 20 -3.32 4.82 -15.93
N VAL A 21 -2.73 3.79 -15.35
CA VAL A 21 -2.70 3.57 -13.91
C VAL A 21 -1.28 3.82 -13.41
N GLN A 22 -1.15 4.78 -12.49
CA GLN A 22 0.13 5.16 -11.87
C GLN A 22 0.10 4.76 -10.39
N ASP A 23 0.93 3.81 -10.01
CA ASP A 23 1.07 3.42 -8.61
C ASP A 23 2.20 4.17 -7.91
N GLU A 24 2.12 4.25 -6.58
CA GLU A 24 3.13 4.87 -5.72
C GLU A 24 3.50 6.31 -6.11
N LEU A 25 2.51 7.12 -6.42
CA LEU A 25 2.71 8.51 -6.89
C LEU A 25 3.58 9.35 -5.93
N HIS A 26 3.56 9.07 -4.62
CA HIS A 26 4.34 9.79 -3.63
C HIS A 26 5.86 9.64 -3.79
N LEU A 27 6.33 8.60 -4.50
CA LEU A 27 7.74 8.42 -4.80
C LEU A 27 8.25 9.39 -5.88
N ILE A 28 7.33 9.95 -6.66
CA ILE A 28 7.66 10.88 -7.73
C ILE A 28 7.81 12.29 -7.16
N SER A 29 8.98 12.59 -6.62
CA SER A 29 9.26 13.90 -5.99
C SER A 29 10.70 14.34 -6.26
N GLY A 30 11.00 15.62 -6.04
CA GLY A 30 12.32 16.19 -6.20
C GLY A 30 12.88 16.04 -7.63
N SER A 31 14.15 15.67 -7.76
CA SER A 31 14.83 15.46 -9.04
C SER A 31 14.21 14.35 -9.88
N LEU A 32 13.75 13.27 -9.25
CA LEU A 32 13.02 12.21 -9.92
C LEU A 32 11.69 12.74 -10.49
N GLY A 33 10.98 13.58 -9.75
CA GLY A 33 9.75 14.23 -10.23
C GLY A 33 9.96 15.03 -11.51
N THR A 34 11.06 15.77 -11.63
CA THR A 34 11.41 16.50 -12.85
C THR A 34 11.63 15.57 -14.04
N MET A 35 12.37 14.50 -13.85
CA MET A 35 12.60 13.50 -14.90
C MET A 35 11.30 12.82 -15.33
N VAL A 36 10.49 12.39 -14.38
CA VAL A 36 9.21 11.73 -14.66
C VAL A 36 8.25 12.67 -15.38
N SER A 37 8.16 13.95 -15.00
CA SER A 37 7.26 14.89 -15.67
C SER A 37 7.59 15.10 -17.14
N LEU A 38 8.87 15.01 -17.52
CA LEU A 38 9.27 15.02 -18.94
C LEU A 38 8.77 13.79 -19.68
N TYR A 39 8.89 12.60 -19.07
CA TYR A 39 8.36 11.35 -19.64
C TYR A 39 6.84 11.39 -19.73
N GLU A 40 6.15 11.82 -18.69
CA GLU A 40 4.69 11.93 -18.66
C GLU A 40 4.18 12.90 -19.73
N THR A 41 4.87 14.02 -19.94
CA THR A 41 4.54 14.97 -21.00
C THR A 41 4.66 14.32 -22.39
N ALA A 42 5.73 13.57 -22.61
CA ALA A 42 5.96 12.88 -23.89
C ALA A 42 4.90 11.77 -24.10
N ILE A 43 4.63 10.99 -23.07
CA ILE A 43 3.62 9.92 -23.09
C ILE A 43 2.24 10.51 -23.32
N ASP A 44 1.84 11.54 -22.58
CA ASP A 44 0.54 12.20 -22.76
C ASP A 44 0.36 12.71 -24.20
N LYS A 45 1.39 13.32 -24.78
CA LYS A 45 1.35 13.80 -26.16
C LYS A 45 1.19 12.66 -27.18
N LEU A 46 1.87 11.53 -26.95
CA LEU A 46 1.80 10.36 -27.82
C LEU A 46 0.46 9.63 -27.73
N LEU A 47 -0.15 9.64 -26.53
CA LEU A 47 -1.40 8.93 -26.25
C LEU A 47 -2.64 9.77 -26.57
N ARG A 48 -2.50 11.05 -26.92
CA ARG A 48 -3.65 11.90 -27.25
C ARG A 48 -4.27 11.47 -28.56
N LYS A 49 -5.59 11.23 -28.51
CA LYS A 49 -6.43 10.95 -29.65
C LYS A 49 -7.50 12.05 -29.74
N ASP A 50 -7.63 12.67 -30.87
CA ASP A 50 -8.60 13.77 -31.11
C ASP A 50 -8.54 14.88 -30.02
N GLY A 51 -7.33 15.21 -29.60
CA GLY A 51 -7.07 16.21 -28.54
C GLY A 51 -7.34 15.75 -27.11
N LYS A 52 -7.88 14.54 -26.89
CA LYS A 52 -8.15 13.96 -25.59
C LYS A 52 -7.04 12.98 -25.20
N GLY A 53 -6.45 13.15 -24.03
CA GLY A 53 -5.52 12.18 -23.46
C GLY A 53 -6.22 11.09 -22.65
N PRO A 54 -5.53 10.00 -22.30
CA PRO A 54 -6.07 8.91 -21.50
C PRO A 54 -6.51 9.41 -20.12
N LYS A 55 -7.46 8.73 -19.50
CA LYS A 55 -7.75 8.95 -18.08
C LYS A 55 -6.57 8.45 -17.25
N ILE A 56 -6.17 9.22 -16.24
CA ILE A 56 -5.11 8.82 -15.30
C ILE A 56 -5.75 8.50 -13.95
N ILE A 57 -5.46 7.32 -13.42
CA ILE A 57 -5.79 6.92 -12.05
C ILE A 57 -4.46 6.71 -11.34
N ALA A 58 -4.23 7.48 -10.28
CA ALA A 58 -3.02 7.37 -9.49
C ALA A 58 -3.35 6.87 -8.07
N SER A 59 -2.60 5.89 -7.59
CA SER A 59 -2.64 5.44 -6.21
C SER A 59 -1.41 5.95 -5.45
N THR A 60 -1.59 6.22 -4.18
CA THR A 60 -0.51 6.73 -3.34
C THR A 60 -0.79 6.48 -1.87
N ALA A 61 0.27 6.44 -1.05
CA ALA A 61 0.16 6.59 0.38
C ALA A 61 -0.27 8.05 0.74
N THR A 62 0.20 8.60 1.82
CA THR A 62 -0.17 9.96 2.24
C THR A 62 0.54 11.01 1.40
N ILE A 63 -0.20 11.87 0.71
CA ILE A 63 0.33 13.06 0.02
C ILE A 63 -0.31 14.32 0.60
N ARG A 64 0.51 15.25 1.08
CA ARG A 64 0.03 16.53 1.64
C ARG A 64 -0.51 17.47 0.56
N MET A 65 0.08 17.48 -0.64
CA MET A 65 -0.21 18.41 -1.74
C MET A 65 -0.57 17.67 -3.02
N ALA A 66 -1.45 16.67 -2.92
CA ALA A 66 -1.82 15.80 -4.06
C ALA A 66 -2.27 16.59 -5.30
N LYS A 67 -3.12 17.60 -5.12
CA LYS A 67 -3.63 18.41 -6.22
C LYS A 67 -2.52 19.16 -6.97
N GLU A 68 -1.60 19.76 -6.23
CA GLU A 68 -0.50 20.52 -6.83
C GLU A 68 0.50 19.59 -7.51
N GLN A 69 0.86 18.49 -6.88
CA GLN A 69 1.75 17.49 -7.46
C GLN A 69 1.19 16.91 -8.75
N CYS A 70 -0.07 16.51 -8.77
CA CYS A 70 -0.70 16.00 -9.98
C CYS A 70 -0.82 17.06 -11.07
N ARG A 71 -1.08 18.32 -10.71
CA ARG A 71 -1.11 19.41 -11.67
C ARG A 71 0.26 19.64 -12.30
N LEU A 72 1.33 19.59 -11.51
CA LEU A 72 2.69 19.71 -12.00
C LEU A 72 3.13 18.54 -12.89
N LEU A 73 2.74 17.32 -12.53
CA LEU A 73 3.10 16.11 -13.27
C LEU A 73 2.29 15.94 -14.55
N PHE A 74 0.99 16.11 -14.49
CA PHE A 74 0.06 15.73 -15.54
C PHE A 74 -0.62 16.91 -16.22
N ASN A 75 -0.47 18.11 -15.68
CA ASN A 75 -1.17 19.35 -16.13
C ASN A 75 -2.69 19.12 -16.24
N ARG A 76 -3.29 18.49 -15.24
CA ARG A 76 -4.72 18.14 -15.18
C ARG A 76 -5.31 18.43 -13.81
N ASP A 77 -6.62 18.66 -13.79
CA ASP A 77 -7.38 18.73 -12.54
C ASP A 77 -7.51 17.34 -11.92
N VAL A 78 -7.57 17.32 -10.59
CA VAL A 78 -7.56 16.10 -9.79
C VAL A 78 -8.81 16.01 -8.93
N ALA A 79 -9.48 14.88 -9.02
CA ALA A 79 -10.46 14.44 -8.05
C ALA A 79 -9.80 13.46 -7.09
N GLN A 80 -9.73 13.81 -5.82
CA GLN A 80 -9.16 12.95 -4.78
C GLN A 80 -10.22 12.01 -4.22
N PHE A 81 -9.86 10.73 -4.14
CA PHE A 81 -10.67 9.72 -3.49
C PHE A 81 -9.77 8.88 -2.54
N PRO A 82 -10.20 8.57 -1.32
CA PRO A 82 -11.41 9.06 -0.68
C PRO A 82 -11.37 10.57 -0.45
N PRO A 83 -12.55 11.22 -0.27
CA PRO A 83 -12.58 12.64 0.06
C PRO A 83 -11.88 12.89 1.40
N PRO A 84 -11.30 14.09 1.60
CA PRO A 84 -10.70 14.45 2.87
C PRO A 84 -11.76 14.42 3.98
N VAL A 85 -11.36 13.93 5.15
CA VAL A 85 -12.21 13.84 6.34
C VAL A 85 -11.73 14.81 7.41
N ILE A 86 -12.62 15.22 8.28
CA ILE A 86 -12.32 16.09 9.43
C ILE A 86 -11.78 15.25 10.58
N ASP A 87 -12.37 14.05 10.75
CA ASP A 87 -11.99 13.12 11.82
C ASP A 87 -11.39 11.83 11.20
N SER A 88 -10.21 11.48 11.66
CA SER A 88 -9.51 10.26 11.19
C SER A 88 -10.24 8.97 11.59
N SER A 89 -11.05 9.04 12.64
CA SER A 89 -11.83 7.90 13.16
C SER A 89 -13.09 7.61 12.34
N ASP A 90 -13.54 8.56 11.51
CA ASP A 90 -14.73 8.44 10.66
C ASP A 90 -14.37 8.81 9.22
N ASN A 91 -14.04 7.83 8.40
CA ASN A 91 -13.64 8.02 7.02
C ASN A 91 -14.54 7.22 6.07
N PHE A 92 -14.36 7.41 4.77
CA PHE A 92 -15.18 6.74 3.74
C PHE A 92 -15.21 5.21 3.87
N PHE A 93 -14.12 4.59 4.30
CA PHE A 93 -13.99 3.14 4.34
C PHE A 93 -14.29 2.53 5.70
N SER A 94 -14.09 3.29 6.77
CA SER A 94 -14.18 2.76 8.14
C SER A 94 -14.59 3.83 9.13
N LYS A 95 -15.30 3.38 10.14
CA LYS A 95 -15.60 4.15 11.32
C LYS A 95 -15.04 3.43 12.53
N GLU A 96 -14.29 4.15 13.34
CA GLU A 96 -13.77 3.61 14.59
C GLU A 96 -14.92 3.49 15.60
N LEU A 97 -15.03 2.32 16.22
CA LEU A 97 -15.99 2.08 17.27
C LEU A 97 -15.36 2.45 18.62
N ASP A 98 -16.15 3.03 19.50
CA ASP A 98 -15.72 3.28 20.86
C ASP A 98 -15.44 1.94 21.56
N ILE A 99 -14.34 1.94 22.34
CA ILE A 99 -13.99 0.78 23.17
C ILE A 99 -15.00 0.69 24.33
N ASP A 100 -15.71 -0.40 24.40
CA ASP A 100 -16.66 -0.69 25.47
C ASP A 100 -16.38 -2.09 26.03
N HIS A 101 -15.58 -2.15 27.08
CA HIS A 101 -15.22 -3.40 27.75
C HIS A 101 -16.43 -4.14 28.33
N ALA A 102 -17.49 -3.43 28.74
CA ALA A 102 -18.69 -4.05 29.27
C ALA A 102 -19.49 -4.81 28.19
N ARG A 103 -19.40 -4.36 26.94
CA ARG A 103 -20.02 -5.00 25.79
C ARG A 103 -19.09 -5.96 25.05
N GLY A 104 -17.86 -6.16 25.53
CA GLY A 104 -16.87 -6.99 24.87
C GLY A 104 -16.27 -6.36 23.61
N LEU A 105 -16.40 -5.06 23.43
CA LEU A 105 -15.77 -4.31 22.36
C LEU A 105 -14.37 -3.89 22.79
N PHE A 106 -13.37 -4.63 22.33
CA PHE A 106 -11.97 -4.39 22.63
C PHE A 106 -11.27 -3.71 21.46
N GLY A 107 -10.38 -2.78 21.76
CA GLY A 107 -9.48 -2.17 20.79
C GLY A 107 -8.29 -3.08 20.46
N ARG A 108 -7.37 -2.57 19.64
CA ARG A 108 -6.10 -3.24 19.37
C ARG A 108 -5.20 -3.14 20.59
N THR A 109 -4.60 -4.27 20.96
CA THR A 109 -3.55 -4.30 21.98
C THR A 109 -2.19 -4.33 21.29
N TYR A 110 -1.33 -3.37 21.60
CA TYR A 110 0.04 -3.32 21.11
C TYR A 110 0.98 -3.81 22.21
N VAL A 111 1.71 -4.88 21.93
CA VAL A 111 2.70 -5.43 22.85
C VAL A 111 4.09 -5.23 22.26
N GLY A 112 4.91 -4.41 22.93
CA GLY A 112 6.31 -4.20 22.56
C GLY A 112 7.19 -5.25 23.24
N ILE A 113 7.98 -5.99 22.46
CA ILE A 113 8.95 -6.95 22.98
C ILE A 113 10.34 -6.35 22.76
N PHE A 114 11.01 -5.98 23.86
CA PHE A 114 12.40 -5.53 23.83
C PHE A 114 13.28 -6.58 24.48
N ALA A 115 14.20 -7.14 23.71
CA ALA A 115 15.08 -8.21 24.13
C ALA A 115 16.56 -7.80 23.94
N PRO A 116 17.14 -7.00 24.84
CA PRO A 116 18.53 -6.59 24.76
C PRO A 116 19.47 -7.82 24.82
N GLY A 117 20.52 -7.80 24.02
CA GLY A 117 21.49 -8.90 23.97
C GLY A 117 21.09 -10.12 23.14
N THR A 118 19.92 -10.09 22.50
CA THR A 118 19.49 -11.15 21.58
C THR A 118 19.36 -10.64 20.14
N THR A 119 19.49 -11.53 19.16
CA THR A 119 19.22 -11.17 17.78
C THR A 119 17.72 -11.08 17.52
N LYS A 120 17.31 -10.26 16.53
CA LYS A 120 15.90 -10.15 16.11
C LYS A 120 15.31 -11.52 15.76
N ALA A 121 16.03 -12.36 15.04
CA ALA A 121 15.59 -13.70 14.68
C ALA A 121 15.37 -14.59 15.91
N SER A 122 16.31 -14.59 16.87
CA SER A 122 16.16 -15.36 18.11
C SER A 122 14.98 -14.88 18.96
N CYS A 123 14.73 -13.57 18.97
CA CYS A 123 13.57 -13.01 19.67
C CYS A 123 12.25 -13.44 19.02
N GLN A 124 12.20 -13.44 17.69
CA GLN A 124 11.02 -13.89 16.93
C GLN A 124 10.74 -15.37 17.15
N VAL A 125 11.75 -16.23 17.02
CA VAL A 125 11.61 -17.69 17.22
C VAL A 125 11.15 -18.05 18.64
N ARG A 126 11.56 -17.28 19.64
CA ARG A 126 11.12 -17.49 21.02
C ARG A 126 9.75 -16.91 21.34
N GLY A 127 9.33 -15.84 20.64
CA GLY A 127 8.07 -15.14 20.88
C GLY A 127 6.89 -15.71 20.10
N LEU A 128 7.12 -16.22 18.89
CA LEU A 128 6.04 -16.68 18.01
C LEU A 128 5.35 -17.98 18.46
N PRO A 129 6.07 -19.04 18.84
CA PRO A 129 5.43 -20.29 19.26
C PRO A 129 4.49 -20.14 20.46
N PRO A 130 4.84 -19.38 21.52
CA PRO A 130 3.90 -19.14 22.63
C PRO A 130 2.62 -18.42 22.18
N LEU A 131 2.72 -17.47 21.22
CA LEU A 131 1.52 -16.80 20.71
C LEU A 131 0.59 -17.75 19.97
N LEU A 132 1.12 -18.71 19.21
CA LEU A 132 0.33 -19.74 18.54
C LEU A 132 -0.23 -20.76 19.52
N SER A 133 0.55 -21.19 20.52
CA SER A 133 0.13 -22.20 21.50
C SER A 133 -0.99 -21.72 22.43
N VAL A 134 -1.08 -20.41 22.69
CA VAL A 134 -2.19 -19.82 23.48
C VAL A 134 -3.54 -20.06 22.78
N CYS A 135 -3.55 -20.06 21.44
CA CYS A 135 -4.78 -20.29 20.68
C CYS A 135 -5.26 -21.76 20.77
N GLU A 136 -4.33 -22.71 20.98
CA GLU A 136 -4.64 -24.13 21.15
C GLU A 136 -4.98 -24.49 22.61
N SER A 137 -4.60 -23.63 23.53
CA SER A 137 -4.89 -23.83 24.95
C SER A 137 -6.33 -23.45 25.27
N ASN A 138 -6.95 -24.17 26.20
CA ASN A 138 -8.34 -23.96 26.66
C ASN A 138 -8.57 -22.60 27.37
N PHE A 139 -7.61 -21.67 27.29
CA PHE A 139 -7.73 -20.33 27.87
C PHE A 139 -8.61 -19.39 27.04
N CYS A 140 -8.80 -19.68 25.75
CA CYS A 140 -9.68 -18.89 24.89
C CYS A 140 -11.06 -19.56 24.79
N SER A 141 -12.14 -18.78 24.85
CA SER A 141 -13.46 -19.33 24.56
C SER A 141 -13.52 -19.78 23.08
N PRO A 142 -14.38 -20.78 22.75
CA PRO A 142 -14.48 -21.28 21.36
C PRO A 142 -14.73 -20.18 20.31
N VAL A 143 -15.44 -19.13 20.70
CA VAL A 143 -15.73 -17.98 19.82
C VAL A 143 -14.48 -17.15 19.56
N HIS A 144 -13.58 -17.02 20.53
CA HIS A 144 -12.35 -16.24 20.37
C HIS A 144 -11.23 -17.02 19.68
N ASN A 145 -11.25 -18.35 19.77
CA ASN A 145 -10.23 -19.19 19.11
C ASN A 145 -10.18 -18.97 17.60
N ASP A 146 -11.30 -18.66 16.97
CA ASP A 146 -11.36 -18.47 15.51
C ASP A 146 -10.60 -17.21 15.05
N TYR A 147 -10.58 -16.16 15.87
CA TYR A 147 -9.87 -14.90 15.56
C TYR A 147 -8.36 -15.02 15.69
N PHE A 148 -7.85 -15.96 16.46
CA PHE A 148 -6.42 -16.12 16.75
C PHE A 148 -5.77 -17.33 16.06
N LYS A 149 -6.50 -18.04 15.19
CA LYS A 149 -5.96 -19.19 14.43
C LYS A 149 -4.86 -18.83 13.44
N THR A 150 -4.79 -17.56 13.02
CA THR A 150 -3.84 -17.12 12.01
C THR A 150 -2.93 -16.04 12.58
N LEU A 151 -1.63 -16.29 12.55
CA LEU A 151 -0.60 -15.32 12.89
C LEU A 151 0.04 -14.77 11.62
N THR A 152 -0.14 -13.49 11.36
CA THR A 152 0.51 -12.80 10.23
C THR A 152 1.76 -12.09 10.72
N ILE A 153 2.90 -12.41 10.11
CA ILE A 153 4.20 -11.87 10.49
C ILE A 153 4.73 -11.00 9.37
N PHE A 154 5.08 -9.75 9.68
CA PHE A 154 5.68 -8.82 8.74
C PHE A 154 7.20 -8.75 8.92
N PHE A 155 7.94 -8.90 7.85
CA PHE A 155 9.39 -8.81 7.81
C PHE A 155 9.84 -7.58 7.01
N ASN A 156 10.92 -6.95 7.45
CA ASN A 156 11.47 -5.78 6.75
C ASN A 156 12.20 -6.15 5.45
N SER A 157 12.61 -7.42 5.31
CA SER A 157 13.32 -7.91 4.13
C SER A 157 13.05 -9.40 3.88
N LEU A 158 13.20 -9.82 2.61
CA LEU A 158 13.14 -11.23 2.23
C LEU A 158 14.23 -12.06 2.93
N LYS A 159 15.38 -11.46 3.25
CA LYS A 159 16.47 -12.12 3.99
C LYS A 159 16.04 -12.44 5.43
N ASP A 160 15.32 -11.53 6.09
CA ASP A 160 14.80 -11.77 7.44
C ASP A 160 13.73 -12.85 7.44
N LEU A 161 12.85 -12.83 6.43
CA LEU A 161 11.84 -13.87 6.22
C LEU A 161 12.51 -15.26 6.07
N GLY A 162 13.48 -15.40 5.17
CA GLY A 162 14.17 -16.66 4.93
C GLY A 162 14.91 -17.18 6.16
N ARG A 163 15.55 -16.30 6.95
CA ARG A 163 16.18 -16.69 8.22
C ARG A 163 15.16 -17.19 9.24
N SER A 164 14.03 -16.52 9.38
CA SER A 164 12.99 -16.93 10.33
C SER A 164 12.36 -18.25 9.92
N GLN A 165 12.11 -18.44 8.63
CA GLN A 165 11.56 -19.69 8.09
C GLN A 165 12.48 -20.89 8.30
N SER A 166 13.81 -20.71 8.27
CA SER A 166 14.76 -21.79 8.50
C SER A 166 14.98 -22.11 9.98
N LEU A 167 14.48 -21.27 10.91
CA LEU A 167 14.62 -21.45 12.35
C LEU A 167 13.34 -21.96 13.03
N ILE A 168 12.22 -21.93 12.33
CA ILE A 168 10.91 -22.46 12.75
C ILE A 168 10.71 -23.84 12.13
#